data_a301656135ab6ea88e8fc81d090de7d6
#
_entry.id   a301656135ab6ea88e8fc81d090de7d6
#
_cell.length_a   1.000
_cell.length_b   1.000
_cell.length_c   1.000
_cell.angle_alpha   90.00
_cell.angle_beta   90.00
_cell.angle_gamma   90.00
#
_symmetry.space_group_name_H-M   'P 1'
#
loop_
_entity.id
_entity.type
_entity.pdbx_description
1 polymer ?
#
loop_
_entity_poly.entity_id
_entity_poly.type
_entity_poly.pdbx_seq_one_letter_code
_entity_poly.pdbx_strand_id
1 'polypeptide(L)'
;NYGIFRVNYDSKYLIPKHRLTLDATYQPDAMCDFYGFNGYQSIYNQDFHKWKKDPEKMGDPALYQSRAFYKYKRDLFRFAADMEGPIWKNIKWNAGVGVLGYMIDQCDIKMLNGKKNAYEIDQATGEQTNPKSLNPNVEGLYEKYVKWGIFDPNEVNGGWHPYLRAGLTYDSRDQRTCPTKGIYADAFFTYTAAFNAKYGQQAAAGYNHL
;
A
#
# COMPACT_ATOMS: atom_id res chain seq x y z
N ASN A 1 -7.06 6.62 -10.77
CA ASN A 1 -8.12 6.92 -9.81
C ASN A 1 -7.72 6.32 -8.47
N TYR A 2 -7.68 7.13 -7.44
CA TYR A 2 -7.51 6.69 -6.08
C TYR A 2 -8.67 7.23 -5.23
N GLY A 3 -8.98 6.53 -4.17
CA GLY A 3 -9.95 6.96 -3.17
C GLY A 3 -9.46 6.56 -1.78
N ILE A 4 -9.83 7.31 -0.77
CA ILE A 4 -9.58 6.96 0.63
C ILE A 4 -10.93 6.88 1.32
N PHE A 5 -11.27 5.69 1.77
CA PHE A 5 -12.45 5.45 2.61
C PHE A 5 -11.95 5.21 4.02
N ARG A 6 -12.31 6.09 4.93
CA ARG A 6 -11.88 5.98 6.33
C ARG A 6 -13.07 6.15 7.26
N VAL A 7 -13.16 5.24 8.21
CA VAL A 7 -14.06 5.31 9.35
C VAL A 7 -13.22 5.32 10.62
N ASN A 8 -13.42 6.33 11.44
CA ASN A 8 -12.74 6.46 12.72
C ASN A 8 -13.79 6.65 13.81
N TYR A 9 -13.70 5.87 14.88
CA TYR A 9 -14.52 5.98 16.05
C TYR A 9 -13.63 6.10 17.28
N ASP A 10 -13.84 7.13 18.08
CA ASP A 10 -13.11 7.36 19.34
C ASP A 10 -14.12 7.69 20.44
N SER A 11 -14.21 6.85 21.43
CA SER A 11 -15.13 7.00 22.53
C SER A 11 -14.49 6.70 23.86
N LYS A 12 -14.78 7.58 24.84
CA LYS A 12 -14.46 7.41 26.25
C LYS A 12 -15.65 6.96 27.10
N TYR A 13 -16.81 6.84 26.45
CA TYR A 13 -18.09 6.67 27.15
C TYR A 13 -18.72 5.30 26.90
N LEU A 14 -18.31 4.60 25.85
CA LEU A 14 -18.87 3.30 25.51
C LEU A 14 -18.63 2.27 26.61
N ILE A 15 -17.41 2.28 27.15
CA ILE A 15 -17.01 1.44 28.29
C ILE A 15 -16.56 2.38 29.40
N PRO A 16 -17.20 2.37 30.57
CA PRO A 16 -16.83 3.27 31.68
C PRO A 16 -15.35 3.21 32.01
N LYS A 17 -14.70 4.37 32.13
CA LYS A 17 -13.29 4.56 32.44
C LYS A 17 -12.30 4.08 31.36
N HIS A 18 -12.78 3.55 30.24
CA HIS A 18 -11.93 3.09 29.14
C HIS A 18 -12.18 3.94 27.90
N ARG A 19 -11.13 4.12 27.11
CA ARG A 19 -11.22 4.73 25.78
C ARG A 19 -11.08 3.63 24.75
N LEU A 20 -12.02 3.57 23.83
CA LEU A 20 -12.00 2.68 22.68
C LEU A 20 -11.79 3.51 21.43
N THR A 21 -10.79 3.15 20.64
CA THR A 21 -10.53 3.74 19.31
C THR A 21 -10.61 2.66 18.25
N LEU A 22 -11.43 2.90 17.24
CA LEU A 22 -11.51 2.04 16.06
C LEU A 22 -11.14 2.86 14.84
N ASP A 23 -10.29 2.32 13.99
CA ASP A 23 -9.89 2.94 12.72
C ASP A 23 -9.94 1.88 11.63
N ALA A 24 -10.72 2.14 10.60
CA ALA A 24 -10.79 1.31 9.41
C ALA A 24 -10.52 2.17 8.19
N THR A 25 -9.54 1.79 7.40
CA THR A 25 -9.15 2.51 6.18
C THR A 25 -9.06 1.53 5.03
N TYR A 26 -9.68 1.89 3.91
CA TYR A 26 -9.49 1.21 2.63
C TYR A 26 -9.06 2.23 1.59
N GLN A 27 -7.95 1.98 0.95
CA GLN A 27 -7.37 2.87 -0.05
C GLN A 27 -6.99 2.08 -1.29
N PRO A 28 -7.91 1.98 -2.26
CA PRO A 28 -7.58 1.45 -3.58
C PRO A 28 -6.79 2.50 -4.36
N ASP A 29 -5.65 2.11 -4.87
CA ASP A 29 -4.81 2.95 -5.72
C ASP A 29 -4.46 2.18 -7.00
N ALA A 30 -5.14 2.54 -8.07
CA ALA A 30 -4.99 1.88 -9.36
C ALA A 30 -3.62 2.14 -10.03
N MET A 31 -2.87 3.14 -9.58
CA MET A 31 -1.64 3.60 -10.24
C MET A 31 -0.66 4.21 -9.25
N CYS A 32 0.00 3.38 -8.46
CA CYS A 32 1.13 3.79 -7.65
C CYS A 32 2.40 3.91 -8.49
N ASP A 33 3.26 4.85 -8.16
CA ASP A 33 4.56 5.00 -8.80
C ASP A 33 5.59 4.02 -8.24
N PHE A 34 6.37 3.40 -9.14
CA PHE A 34 7.51 2.56 -8.80
C PHE A 34 8.66 2.83 -9.77
N TYR A 35 9.73 3.41 -9.26
CA TYR A 35 10.92 3.76 -10.05
C TYR A 35 12.10 2.83 -9.80
N GLY A 36 11.87 1.71 -9.11
CA GLY A 36 12.90 0.75 -8.74
C GLY A 36 13.68 1.13 -7.48
N PHE A 37 14.65 0.30 -7.13
CA PHE A 37 15.53 0.51 -5.99
C PHE A 37 16.85 1.11 -6.40
N ASN A 38 17.43 1.96 -5.57
CA ASN A 38 18.77 2.51 -5.78
C ASN A 38 19.82 1.38 -5.87
N GLY A 39 20.73 1.49 -6.84
CA GLY A 39 21.76 0.48 -7.07
C GLY A 39 21.41 -0.62 -8.04
N TYR A 40 20.14 -0.77 -8.43
CA TYR A 40 19.73 -1.63 -9.53
C TYR A 40 19.63 -0.82 -10.82
N GLN A 41 19.72 -1.49 -11.98
CA GLN A 41 19.75 -0.85 -13.32
C GLN A 41 18.43 -0.16 -13.71
N SER A 42 17.74 0.41 -12.77
CA SER A 42 16.52 1.17 -12.97
C SER A 42 16.84 2.65 -13.22
N ILE A 43 17.38 2.93 -14.39
CA ILE A 43 17.55 4.32 -14.81
C ILE A 43 16.19 4.86 -15.21
N TYR A 44 15.74 5.92 -14.53
CA TYR A 44 14.54 6.62 -14.93
C TYR A 44 14.70 7.16 -16.36
N ASN A 45 13.85 6.71 -17.26
CA ASN A 45 13.82 7.22 -18.62
C ASN A 45 12.58 8.09 -18.80
N GLN A 46 12.80 9.37 -18.96
CA GLN A 46 11.75 10.36 -19.14
C GLN A 46 10.90 10.10 -20.40
N ASP A 47 11.48 9.47 -21.43
CA ASP A 47 10.77 9.16 -22.66
C ASP A 47 9.69 8.10 -22.47
N PHE A 48 9.83 7.21 -21.49
CA PHE A 48 8.79 6.26 -21.10
C PHE A 48 7.59 6.92 -20.45
N HIS A 49 7.78 8.10 -19.87
CA HIS A 49 6.72 8.84 -19.19
C HIS A 49 5.99 9.80 -20.12
N LYS A 50 6.61 10.17 -21.23
CA LYS A 50 6.00 11.07 -22.21
C LYS A 50 4.96 10.34 -23.03
N TRP A 51 3.72 10.77 -22.86
CA TRP A 51 2.67 10.42 -23.83
C TRP A 51 3.01 11.09 -25.16
N LYS A 52 3.50 10.34 -26.11
CA LYS A 52 3.65 10.83 -27.47
C LYS A 52 2.29 10.69 -28.16
N LYS A 53 1.63 11.79 -28.42
CA LYS A 53 0.38 11.83 -29.17
C LYS A 53 0.56 11.45 -30.65
N ASP A 54 1.80 11.45 -31.12
CA ASP A 54 2.19 11.32 -32.49
C ASP A 54 2.87 9.97 -32.69
N PRO A 55 2.22 9.00 -33.35
CA PRO A 55 2.80 7.67 -33.57
C PRO A 55 4.15 7.71 -34.29
N GLU A 56 4.36 8.66 -35.22
CA GLU A 56 5.60 8.79 -35.97
C GLU A 56 6.80 9.19 -35.07
N LYS A 57 6.52 9.79 -33.90
CA LYS A 57 7.54 10.17 -32.91
C LYS A 57 7.77 9.13 -31.82
N MET A 58 7.06 8.02 -31.84
CA MET A 58 7.14 7.00 -30.81
C MET A 58 8.43 6.14 -30.93
N GLY A 59 9.12 6.18 -32.05
CA GLY A 59 10.25 5.29 -32.33
C GLY A 59 9.78 3.85 -32.55
N ASP A 60 10.67 2.89 -32.24
CA ASP A 60 10.35 1.47 -32.38
C ASP A 60 9.21 1.06 -31.44
N PRO A 61 8.06 0.61 -31.98
CA PRO A 61 6.91 0.16 -31.16
C PRO A 61 7.28 -0.96 -30.17
N ALA A 62 8.29 -1.78 -30.48
CA ALA A 62 8.76 -2.85 -29.60
C ALA A 62 9.47 -2.31 -28.35
N LEU A 63 10.03 -1.10 -28.44
CA LEU A 63 10.72 -0.43 -27.33
C LEU A 63 9.82 0.58 -26.61
N TYR A 64 8.63 0.85 -27.16
CA TYR A 64 7.70 1.79 -26.56
C TYR A 64 7.15 1.25 -25.25
N GLN A 65 7.61 1.84 -24.17
CA GLN A 65 7.10 1.55 -22.86
C GLN A 65 6.09 2.64 -22.48
N SER A 66 4.89 2.20 -22.19
CA SER A 66 3.77 3.09 -21.91
C SER A 66 4.01 3.86 -20.61
N ARG A 67 3.22 4.91 -20.41
CA ARG A 67 3.16 5.62 -19.11
C ARG A 67 2.84 4.70 -17.91
N ALA A 68 2.35 3.49 -18.15
CA ALA A 68 2.10 2.48 -17.13
C ALA A 68 3.37 1.72 -16.72
N PHE A 69 4.50 1.90 -17.42
CA PHE A 69 5.75 1.20 -17.14
C PHE A 69 6.25 1.38 -15.70
N TYR A 70 6.14 2.59 -15.16
CA TYR A 70 6.52 2.91 -13.79
C TYR A 70 5.33 2.85 -12.82
N LYS A 71 4.29 2.12 -13.14
CA LYS A 71 3.08 2.04 -12.34
C LYS A 71 2.76 0.61 -11.97
N TYR A 72 2.20 0.47 -10.77
CA TYR A 72 1.59 -0.77 -10.30
C TYR A 72 0.29 -0.44 -9.56
N LYS A 73 -0.57 -1.42 -9.38
CA LYS A 73 -1.79 -1.29 -8.60
C LYS A 73 -1.52 -1.69 -7.15
N ARG A 74 -2.07 -0.93 -6.21
CA ARG A 74 -2.00 -1.25 -4.79
C ARG A 74 -3.35 -0.97 -4.12
N ASP A 75 -3.92 -1.98 -3.52
CA ASP A 75 -5.05 -1.82 -2.61
C ASP A 75 -4.52 -1.97 -1.18
N LEU A 76 -4.74 -0.95 -0.35
CA LEU A 76 -4.36 -0.93 1.04
C LEU A 76 -5.60 -1.04 1.92
N PHE A 77 -5.58 -1.98 2.83
CA PHE A 77 -6.57 -2.14 3.87
C PHE A 77 -5.90 -2.03 5.24
N ARG A 78 -6.46 -1.24 6.13
CA ARG A 78 -6.02 -1.12 7.52
C ARG A 78 -7.23 -1.17 8.44
N PHE A 79 -7.15 -2.01 9.44
CA PHE A 79 -8.05 -2.00 10.56
C PHE A 79 -7.25 -1.99 11.85
N ALA A 80 -7.66 -1.16 12.80
CA ALA A 80 -7.07 -1.08 14.13
C ALA A 80 -8.19 -0.90 15.16
N ALA A 81 -8.09 -1.61 16.25
CA ALA A 81 -8.93 -1.47 17.42
C ALA A 81 -8.04 -1.39 18.65
N ASP A 82 -8.03 -0.23 19.30
CA ASP A 82 -7.18 0.04 20.46
C ASP A 82 -8.07 0.39 21.66
N MET A 83 -7.72 -0.13 22.81
CA MET A 83 -8.37 0.17 24.08
C MET A 83 -7.34 0.61 25.12
N GLU A 84 -7.65 1.67 25.85
CA GLU A 84 -6.87 2.14 26.98
C GLU A 84 -7.73 2.22 28.23
N GLY A 85 -7.14 1.90 29.39
CA GLY A 85 -7.83 1.98 30.66
C GLY A 85 -6.89 2.31 31.82
N PRO A 86 -7.40 2.82 32.95
CA PRO A 86 -6.60 3.14 34.10
C PRO A 86 -6.18 1.87 34.84
N ILE A 87 -4.92 1.81 35.30
CA ILE A 87 -4.44 0.86 36.29
C ILE A 87 -4.32 1.55 37.64
N TRP A 88 -3.68 2.71 37.64
CA TRP A 88 -3.45 3.52 38.83
C TRP A 88 -3.52 5.01 38.44
N LYS A 89 -3.32 5.90 39.41
CA LYS A 89 -3.51 7.36 39.28
C LYS A 89 -2.95 7.96 37.97
N ASN A 90 -1.70 7.62 37.63
CA ASN A 90 -1.04 8.15 36.44
C ASN A 90 -0.62 7.03 35.45
N ILE A 91 -1.00 5.79 35.72
CA ILE A 91 -0.63 4.63 34.91
C ILE A 91 -1.89 4.08 34.22
N LYS A 92 -1.78 3.90 32.92
CA LYS A 92 -2.78 3.29 32.09
C LYS A 92 -2.20 2.09 31.36
N TRP A 93 -3.03 1.09 31.15
CA TRP A 93 -2.74 0.05 30.17
C TRP A 93 -3.28 0.45 28.80
N ASN A 94 -2.64 -0.01 27.76
CA ASN A 94 -3.15 0.04 26.41
C ASN A 94 -3.01 -1.35 25.77
N ALA A 95 -4.02 -1.75 25.02
CA ALA A 95 -3.99 -2.98 24.24
C ALA A 95 -4.70 -2.73 22.93
N GLY A 96 -4.19 -3.31 21.86
CA GLY A 96 -4.73 -3.13 20.54
C GLY A 96 -4.54 -4.36 19.67
N VAL A 97 -5.44 -4.48 18.71
CA VAL A 97 -5.36 -5.47 17.65
C VAL A 97 -5.57 -4.77 16.32
N GLY A 98 -4.93 -5.25 15.30
CA GLY A 98 -5.17 -4.69 13.99
C GLY A 98 -4.64 -5.59 12.89
N VAL A 99 -4.96 -5.18 11.67
CA VAL A 99 -4.47 -5.82 10.46
C VAL A 99 -4.16 -4.76 9.41
N LEU A 100 -3.02 -4.91 8.77
CA LEU A 100 -2.60 -4.14 7.62
C LEU A 100 -2.52 -5.09 6.44
N GLY A 101 -3.27 -4.81 5.38
CA GLY A 101 -3.28 -5.60 4.16
C GLY A 101 -2.81 -4.77 2.98
N TYR A 102 -1.90 -5.33 2.21
CA TYR A 102 -1.49 -4.81 0.91
C TYR A 102 -1.80 -5.85 -0.14
N MET A 103 -2.52 -5.47 -1.17
CA MET A 103 -2.72 -6.28 -2.37
C MET A 103 -2.07 -5.54 -3.51
N ILE A 104 -1.04 -6.15 -4.08
CA ILE A 104 -0.24 -5.59 -5.18
C ILE A 104 -0.52 -6.39 -6.44
N ASP A 105 -0.80 -5.68 -7.52
CA ASP A 105 -1.09 -6.28 -8.80
C ASP A 105 -0.58 -5.38 -9.93
N GLN A 106 -0.57 -5.92 -11.12
CA GLN A 106 -0.28 -5.16 -12.33
C GLN A 106 -1.28 -4.03 -12.52
N CYS A 107 -0.81 -2.92 -13.06
CA CYS A 107 -1.65 -1.80 -13.41
C CYS A 107 -2.75 -2.24 -14.40
N ASP A 108 -4.01 -1.87 -14.13
CA ASP A 108 -5.12 -2.19 -15.01
C ASP A 108 -5.11 -1.32 -16.27
N ILE A 109 -4.41 -1.81 -17.28
CA ILE A 109 -4.24 -1.12 -18.56
C ILE A 109 -5.57 -0.99 -19.31
N LYS A 110 -6.48 -1.96 -19.17
CA LYS A 110 -7.82 -1.88 -19.79
C LYS A 110 -8.61 -0.72 -19.21
N MET A 111 -8.52 -0.51 -17.89
CA MET A 111 -9.15 0.63 -17.25
C MET A 111 -8.50 1.96 -17.68
N LEU A 112 -7.19 1.99 -17.88
CA LEU A 112 -6.46 3.17 -18.35
C LEU A 112 -6.81 3.57 -19.77
N ASN A 113 -6.97 2.60 -20.66
CA ASN A 113 -7.40 2.82 -22.02
C ASN A 113 -8.84 3.34 -22.09
N GLY A 114 -9.71 2.84 -21.20
CA GLY A 114 -11.15 3.12 -21.24
C GLY A 114 -11.84 2.48 -22.45
N LYS A 115 -13.16 2.61 -22.49
CA LYS A 115 -13.98 1.97 -23.54
C LYS A 115 -13.71 2.50 -24.96
N LYS A 116 -13.31 3.77 -25.09
CA LYS A 116 -13.12 4.42 -26.41
C LYS A 116 -11.75 4.14 -27.04
N ASN A 117 -10.79 3.66 -26.25
CA ASN A 117 -9.43 3.41 -26.71
C ASN A 117 -9.02 1.97 -26.35
N ALA A 118 -9.92 1.01 -26.55
CA ALA A 118 -9.61 -0.40 -26.35
C ALA A 118 -8.42 -0.80 -27.23
N TYR A 119 -7.55 -1.65 -26.67
CA TYR A 119 -6.46 -2.23 -27.43
C TYR A 119 -7.00 -3.38 -28.28
N GLU A 120 -6.95 -3.21 -29.57
CA GLU A 120 -7.41 -4.18 -30.56
C GLU A 120 -6.37 -4.29 -31.67
N ILE A 121 -6.11 -5.50 -32.12
CA ILE A 121 -5.26 -5.77 -33.29
C ILE A 121 -6.17 -6.16 -34.43
N ASP A 122 -6.02 -5.51 -35.56
CA ASP A 122 -6.67 -5.89 -36.80
C ASP A 122 -6.13 -7.26 -37.25
N GLN A 123 -7.00 -8.25 -37.34
CA GLN A 123 -6.62 -9.62 -37.73
C GLN A 123 -6.13 -9.72 -39.17
N ALA A 124 -6.50 -8.77 -40.03
CA ALA A 124 -6.13 -8.79 -41.46
C ALA A 124 -4.72 -8.18 -41.67
N THR A 125 -4.42 -7.11 -40.97
CA THR A 125 -3.14 -6.36 -41.11
C THR A 125 -2.12 -6.66 -40.04
N GLY A 126 -2.53 -7.22 -38.89
CA GLY A 126 -1.69 -7.40 -37.73
C GLY A 126 -1.31 -6.11 -37.01
N GLU A 127 -1.87 -4.98 -37.42
CA GLU A 127 -1.60 -3.67 -36.88
C GLU A 127 -2.58 -3.30 -35.76
N GLN A 128 -2.14 -2.43 -34.85
CA GLN A 128 -2.97 -1.92 -33.78
C GLN A 128 -4.01 -0.93 -34.33
N THR A 129 -5.28 -1.25 -34.15
CA THR A 129 -6.40 -0.44 -34.65
C THR A 129 -6.43 0.95 -34.02
N ASN A 130 -6.03 1.08 -32.78
CA ASN A 130 -5.98 2.36 -32.09
C ASN A 130 -4.57 2.66 -31.56
N PRO A 131 -3.80 3.50 -32.25
CA PRO A 131 -2.41 3.80 -31.87
C PRO A 131 -2.26 4.53 -30.53
N LYS A 132 -3.38 5.02 -29.95
CA LYS A 132 -3.39 5.69 -28.64
C LYS A 132 -3.62 4.74 -27.49
N SER A 133 -4.04 3.50 -27.75
CA SER A 133 -4.27 2.52 -26.70
C SER A 133 -2.95 1.93 -26.21
N LEU A 134 -2.90 1.63 -24.92
CA LEU A 134 -1.77 0.96 -24.29
C LEU A 134 -1.90 -0.55 -24.49
N ASN A 135 -0.82 -1.19 -24.86
CA ASN A 135 -0.78 -2.64 -24.99
C ASN A 135 -0.79 -3.28 -23.57
N PRO A 136 -1.79 -4.11 -23.25
CA PRO A 136 -1.89 -4.77 -21.96
C PRO A 136 -0.80 -5.82 -21.71
N ASN A 137 -0.09 -6.25 -22.74
CA ASN A 137 0.96 -7.27 -22.65
C ASN A 137 2.35 -6.67 -22.41
N VAL A 138 2.48 -5.34 -22.35
CA VAL A 138 3.78 -4.69 -22.05
C VAL A 138 4.01 -4.75 -20.54
N GLU A 139 5.13 -5.37 -20.17
CA GLU A 139 5.53 -5.48 -18.77
C GLU A 139 6.00 -4.12 -18.22
N GLY A 140 5.53 -3.80 -17.02
CA GLY A 140 6.02 -2.68 -16.26
C GLY A 140 7.36 -2.96 -15.55
N LEU A 141 7.92 -1.94 -14.93
CA LEU A 141 9.16 -2.08 -14.17
C LEU A 141 8.99 -3.01 -12.96
N TYR A 142 7.82 -2.97 -12.32
CA TYR A 142 7.52 -3.83 -11.19
C TYR A 142 7.60 -5.31 -11.58
N GLU A 143 6.95 -5.71 -12.69
CA GLU A 143 6.96 -7.09 -13.19
C GLU A 143 8.37 -7.53 -13.60
N LYS A 144 9.19 -6.61 -14.14
CA LYS A 144 10.60 -6.89 -14.44
C LYS A 144 11.39 -7.20 -13.18
N TYR A 145 11.18 -6.43 -12.10
CA TYR A 145 11.84 -6.68 -10.82
C TYR A 145 11.45 -8.03 -10.20
N VAL A 146 10.17 -8.41 -10.36
CA VAL A 146 9.69 -9.74 -9.98
C VAL A 146 10.42 -10.83 -10.79
N LYS A 147 10.50 -10.68 -12.11
CA LYS A 147 11.21 -11.65 -12.97
C LYS A 147 12.71 -11.73 -12.70
N TRP A 148 13.33 -10.65 -12.31
CA TRP A 148 14.75 -10.63 -11.91
C TRP A 148 14.99 -11.26 -10.53
N GLY A 149 13.93 -11.66 -9.82
CA GLY A 149 14.03 -12.28 -8.49
C GLY A 149 14.48 -11.31 -7.40
N ILE A 150 14.28 -10.00 -7.60
CA ILE A 150 14.62 -8.97 -6.61
C ILE A 150 13.60 -8.95 -5.49
N PHE A 151 12.34 -9.23 -5.80
CA PHE A 151 11.28 -9.42 -4.81
C PHE A 151 11.20 -10.88 -4.38
N ASP A 152 10.94 -11.09 -3.08
CA ASP A 152 10.62 -12.43 -2.58
C ASP A 152 9.32 -12.91 -3.25
N PRO A 153 9.29 -14.13 -3.82
CA PRO A 153 8.09 -14.69 -4.45
C PRO A 153 6.86 -14.70 -3.54
N ASN A 154 7.07 -14.76 -2.23
CA ASN A 154 5.97 -14.74 -1.24
C ASN A 154 5.39 -13.34 -1.02
N GLU A 155 6.11 -12.27 -1.36
CA GLU A 155 5.73 -10.88 -1.12
C GLU A 155 5.25 -10.15 -2.37
N VAL A 156 5.45 -10.74 -3.54
CA VAL A 156 5.16 -10.12 -4.85
C VAL A 156 3.73 -9.59 -4.98
N ASN A 157 2.77 -10.28 -4.39
CA ASN A 157 1.37 -9.88 -4.45
C ASN A 157 0.92 -9.13 -3.19
N GLY A 158 1.88 -8.72 -2.34
CA GLY A 158 1.60 -8.15 -1.04
C GLY A 158 1.25 -9.21 0.01
N GLY A 159 0.59 -8.82 1.07
CA GLY A 159 0.26 -9.71 2.17
C GLY A 159 -0.61 -9.07 3.22
N TRP A 160 -0.93 -9.86 4.23
CA TRP A 160 -1.68 -9.46 5.40
C TRP A 160 -0.78 -9.51 6.63
N HIS A 161 -0.77 -8.43 7.40
CA HIS A 161 0.05 -8.25 8.59
C HIS A 161 -0.85 -7.98 9.80
N PRO A 162 -1.48 -9.02 10.38
CA PRO A 162 -2.16 -8.84 11.66
C PRO A 162 -1.16 -8.57 12.76
N TYR A 163 -1.53 -7.73 13.70
CA TYR A 163 -0.71 -7.41 14.85
C TYR A 163 -1.51 -7.38 16.15
N LEU A 164 -0.80 -7.67 17.22
CA LEU A 164 -1.24 -7.50 18.60
C LEU A 164 -0.31 -6.48 19.27
N ARG A 165 -0.89 -5.54 19.98
CA ARG A 165 -0.15 -4.51 20.72
C ARG A 165 -0.58 -4.50 22.17
N ALA A 166 0.37 -4.39 23.08
CA ALA A 166 0.09 -4.20 24.49
C ALA A 166 1.14 -3.26 25.09
N GLY A 167 0.73 -2.42 26.02
CA GLY A 167 1.63 -1.44 26.60
C GLY A 167 1.11 -0.77 27.85
N LEU A 168 1.96 0.10 28.38
CA LEU A 168 1.71 0.90 29.56
C LEU A 168 2.06 2.36 29.26
N THR A 169 1.20 3.25 29.69
CA THR A 169 1.41 4.70 29.59
C THR A 169 1.46 5.30 30.96
N TYR A 170 2.51 6.04 31.28
CA TYR A 170 2.60 6.90 32.45
C TYR A 170 2.37 8.35 32.02
N ASP A 171 1.39 9.00 32.60
CA ASP A 171 1.05 10.40 32.27
C ASP A 171 0.76 11.18 33.54
N SER A 172 1.73 11.98 33.99
CA SER A 172 1.61 12.87 35.13
C SER A 172 1.52 14.35 34.73
N ARG A 173 1.33 14.63 33.46
CA ARG A 173 1.22 16.00 32.94
C ARG A 173 -0.01 16.72 33.52
N ASP A 174 0.17 18.00 33.82
CA ASP A 174 -0.89 18.89 34.26
C ASP A 174 -1.95 19.10 33.16
N GLN A 175 -1.53 19.22 31.91
CA GLN A 175 -2.39 19.35 30.72
C GLN A 175 -1.86 18.48 29.59
N ARG A 176 -2.79 17.91 28.77
CA ARG A 176 -2.38 17.07 27.64
C ARG A 176 -1.93 17.87 26.43
N THR A 177 -2.55 19.00 26.16
CA THR A 177 -2.32 19.77 24.92
C THR A 177 -1.11 20.69 25.02
N CYS A 178 -0.95 21.39 26.16
CA CYS A 178 0.16 22.30 26.39
C CYS A 178 0.69 22.07 27.83
N PRO A 179 1.44 20.99 28.07
CA PRO A 179 1.92 20.66 29.40
C PRO A 179 2.96 21.66 29.87
N THR A 180 2.81 22.17 31.08
CA THR A 180 3.81 23.03 31.74
C THR A 180 4.62 22.25 32.78
N LYS A 181 4.09 21.14 33.29
CA LYS A 181 4.71 20.28 34.30
C LYS A 181 4.31 18.83 34.10
N GLY A 182 5.16 17.91 34.57
CA GLY A 182 4.90 16.49 34.56
C GLY A 182 5.73 15.72 33.53
N ILE A 183 5.57 14.42 33.53
CA ILE A 183 6.28 13.48 32.67
C ILE A 183 5.26 12.65 31.90
N TYR A 184 5.54 12.42 30.65
CA TYR A 184 4.86 11.44 29.82
C TYR A 184 5.86 10.39 29.34
N ALA A 185 5.50 9.12 29.54
CA ALA A 185 6.26 7.99 29.04
C ALA A 185 5.27 6.92 28.54
N ASP A 186 5.55 6.35 27.37
CA ASP A 186 4.77 5.29 26.77
C ASP A 186 5.71 4.15 26.36
N ALA A 187 5.38 2.94 26.79
CA ALA A 187 6.11 1.74 26.45
C ALA A 187 5.14 0.68 25.96
N PHE A 188 5.38 0.14 24.77
CA PHE A 188 4.52 -0.87 24.19
C PHE A 188 5.32 -1.94 23.47
N PHE A 189 4.75 -3.12 23.43
CA PHE A 189 5.23 -4.25 22.66
C PHE A 189 4.23 -4.54 21.53
N THR A 190 4.72 -4.75 20.33
CA THR A 190 3.90 -5.14 19.19
C THR A 190 4.41 -6.44 18.60
N TYR A 191 3.53 -7.41 18.50
CA TYR A 191 3.78 -8.66 17.77
C TYR A 191 3.05 -8.60 16.45
N THR A 192 3.75 -8.83 15.35
CA THR A 192 3.19 -8.84 14.00
C THR A 192 3.47 -10.18 13.34
N ALA A 193 2.44 -10.76 12.75
CA ALA A 193 2.57 -11.91 11.85
C ALA A 193 2.41 -11.43 10.39
N ALA A 194 2.95 -12.18 9.45
CA ALA A 194 2.84 -11.88 8.03
C ALA A 194 2.27 -13.09 7.27
N PHE A 195 1.33 -12.83 6.37
CA PHE A 195 0.70 -13.84 5.54
C PHE A 195 0.69 -13.38 4.09
N ASN A 196 0.97 -14.31 3.17
CA ASN A 196 0.91 -14.03 1.74
C ASN A 196 -0.53 -13.70 1.31
N ALA A 197 -0.70 -12.65 0.50
CA ALA A 197 -2.00 -12.19 0.04
C ALA A 197 -2.75 -13.24 -0.80
N LYS A 198 -2.02 -14.05 -1.56
CA LYS A 198 -2.60 -14.99 -2.54
C LYS A 198 -3.04 -16.30 -1.93
N TYR A 199 -2.38 -16.77 -0.86
CA TYR A 199 -2.54 -18.14 -0.37
C TYR A 199 -2.80 -18.24 1.14
N GLY A 200 -2.78 -17.16 1.88
CA GLY A 200 -2.92 -17.19 3.34
C GLY A 200 -1.80 -17.95 4.04
N GLN A 201 -0.73 -18.30 3.32
CA GLN A 201 0.42 -18.99 3.88
C GLN A 201 1.22 -18.03 4.74
N GLN A 202 1.65 -18.52 5.88
CA GLN A 202 2.49 -17.75 6.78
C GLN A 202 3.83 -17.45 6.10
N ALA A 203 4.05 -16.22 5.72
CA ALA A 203 5.39 -15.76 5.34
C ALA A 203 6.26 -15.80 6.59
N ALA A 204 7.41 -16.41 6.47
CA ALA A 204 8.32 -16.62 7.58
C ALA A 204 8.69 -15.30 8.26
N ALA A 205 8.74 -15.36 9.57
CA ALA A 205 9.26 -14.39 10.52
C ALA A 205 8.30 -13.28 10.97
N GLY A 206 7.86 -13.42 12.21
CA GLY A 206 7.40 -12.27 12.98
C GLY A 206 8.56 -11.27 13.17
N TYR A 207 8.37 -10.04 12.77
CA TYR A 207 9.30 -8.97 13.09
C TYR A 207 8.97 -8.46 14.50
N ASN A 208 9.87 -8.70 15.43
CA ASN A 208 9.82 -8.06 16.75
C ASN A 208 10.44 -6.67 16.62
N HIS A 209 9.64 -5.63 16.69
CA HIS A 209 10.12 -4.28 16.89
C HIS A 209 10.09 -3.98 18.39
N LEU A 210 11.26 -3.84 18.95
CA LEU A 210 11.48 -3.24 20.27
C LEU A 210 11.47 -1.73 20.16
#